data_d48f5a5dd356804f0e8bb9e07b9cb44a
#
_entry.id   d48f5a5dd356804f0e8bb9e07b9cb44a
#
_cell.length_a   1.000
_cell.length_b   1.000
_cell.length_c   1.000
_cell.angle_alpha   90.00
_cell.angle_beta   90.00
_cell.angle_gamma   90.00
#
_symmetry.space_group_name_H-M   'P 1'
#
loop_
_entity.id
_entity.type
_entity.pdbx_description
1 polymer ?
#
loop_
_entity_poly.entity_id
_entity_poly.type
_entity_poly.pdbx_seq_one_letter_code
_entity_poly.pdbx_strand_id
1 'polypeptide(L)'
;YIHHYNFPSYSVGETRPSRGPGRREIGHGALAERSLVPVLPSEDEFPYAIRVVSEVLSSNGSTSQGSVCGSTLALMAAGVPIKAPVAGISCGLITTEDGFTTMVDIQGLEDFYGEMDFKVAGTKKGITSIQVDIKNDGLPYEVIEEALAKTRKARCYIIDEILLKAIPAPREELSAYAPKAETMKIDVDKIREVIGQGGKVIQKIVAETGAKIDIEED
;
A
#
# COMPACT_ATOMS: atom_id res chain seq x y z
N TYR A 1 -7.16 -3.88 7.00
CA TYR A 1 -6.59 -3.47 5.71
C TYR A 1 -6.45 -4.67 4.77
N ILE A 2 -6.81 -4.48 3.51
CA ILE A 2 -6.70 -5.49 2.44
C ILE A 2 -6.08 -4.82 1.21
N HIS A 3 -5.08 -5.49 0.60
CA HIS A 3 -4.55 -5.10 -0.70
C HIS A 3 -4.95 -6.11 -1.77
N HIS A 4 -5.89 -5.73 -2.62
CA HIS A 4 -6.34 -6.55 -3.74
C HIS A 4 -5.49 -6.23 -4.97
N TYR A 5 -4.78 -7.23 -5.48
CA TYR A 5 -3.87 -7.07 -6.61
C TYR A 5 -4.32 -7.93 -7.79
N ASN A 6 -4.56 -7.28 -8.93
CA ASN A 6 -4.95 -7.93 -10.18
C ASN A 6 -3.87 -7.72 -11.25
N PHE A 7 -3.46 -8.83 -11.85
CA PHE A 7 -2.46 -8.86 -12.92
C PHE A 7 -3.01 -9.67 -14.10
N PRO A 8 -3.93 -9.10 -14.88
CA PRO A 8 -4.52 -9.80 -16.01
C PRO A 8 -3.49 -10.08 -17.09
N SER A 9 -3.68 -11.16 -17.85
CA SER A 9 -2.73 -11.61 -18.89
C SER A 9 -2.43 -10.56 -19.96
N TYR A 10 -3.41 -9.72 -20.28
CA TYR A 10 -3.24 -8.67 -21.28
C TYR A 10 -2.22 -7.59 -20.84
N SER A 11 -1.93 -7.44 -19.55
CA SER A 11 -0.93 -6.49 -19.06
C SER A 11 0.49 -6.75 -19.57
N VAL A 12 0.76 -7.99 -19.96
CA VAL A 12 2.02 -8.43 -20.61
C VAL A 12 1.81 -8.90 -22.07
N GLY A 13 0.68 -8.57 -22.68
CA GLY A 13 0.37 -8.92 -24.05
C GLY A 13 0.02 -10.39 -24.29
N GLU A 14 -0.33 -11.12 -23.24
CA GLU A 14 -0.71 -12.54 -23.35
C GLU A 14 -2.24 -12.72 -23.41
N THR A 15 -2.66 -13.77 -24.12
CA THR A 15 -4.06 -14.21 -24.18
C THR A 15 -4.21 -15.50 -23.40
N ARG A 16 -4.74 -15.43 -22.19
CA ARG A 16 -5.03 -16.59 -21.35
C ARG A 16 -6.42 -16.49 -20.73
N PRO A 17 -7.12 -17.63 -20.52
CA PRO A 17 -8.34 -17.63 -19.71
C PRO A 17 -8.06 -17.13 -18.29
N SER A 18 -8.93 -16.29 -17.76
CA SER A 18 -8.88 -15.91 -16.34
C SER A 18 -9.41 -17.08 -15.50
N ARG A 19 -8.56 -17.64 -14.63
CA ARG A 19 -8.87 -18.78 -13.74
C ARG A 19 -8.74 -18.41 -12.26
N GLY A 20 -8.87 -17.14 -11.93
CA GLY A 20 -8.63 -16.60 -10.58
C GLY A 20 -7.17 -16.19 -10.37
N PRO A 21 -6.82 -15.71 -9.15
CA PRO A 21 -5.50 -15.17 -8.85
C PRO A 21 -4.42 -16.26 -8.91
N GLY A 22 -3.34 -15.99 -9.63
CA GLY A 22 -2.16 -16.84 -9.67
C GLY A 22 -1.17 -16.51 -8.55
N ARG A 23 -0.02 -17.19 -8.54
CA ARG A 23 1.04 -16.96 -7.53
C ARG A 23 1.58 -15.53 -7.56
N ARG A 24 1.65 -14.92 -8.75
CA ARG A 24 2.12 -13.54 -8.93
C ARG A 24 1.18 -12.56 -8.24
N GLU A 25 -0.12 -12.66 -8.45
CA GLU A 25 -1.11 -11.79 -7.83
C GLU A 25 -1.07 -11.91 -6.31
N ILE A 26 -0.98 -13.13 -5.79
CA ILE A 26 -0.90 -13.39 -4.35
C ILE A 26 0.38 -12.81 -3.77
N GLY A 27 1.54 -13.10 -4.38
CA GLY A 27 2.84 -12.65 -3.89
C GLY A 27 3.03 -11.13 -3.99
N HIS A 28 2.67 -10.53 -5.12
CA HIS A 28 2.75 -9.08 -5.32
C HIS A 28 1.77 -8.32 -4.42
N GLY A 29 0.55 -8.83 -4.28
CA GLY A 29 -0.44 -8.27 -3.36
C GLY A 29 0.03 -8.28 -1.92
N ALA A 30 0.54 -9.41 -1.45
CA ALA A 30 1.09 -9.55 -0.10
C ALA A 30 2.31 -8.64 0.15
N LEU A 31 3.19 -8.48 -0.84
CA LEU A 31 4.33 -7.57 -0.74
C LEU A 31 3.87 -6.10 -0.63
N ALA A 32 2.94 -5.67 -1.48
CA ALA A 32 2.40 -4.32 -1.45
C ALA A 32 1.65 -4.05 -0.13
N GLU A 33 0.87 -5.01 0.37
CA GLU A 33 0.19 -4.94 1.65
C GLU A 33 1.17 -4.73 2.80
N ARG A 34 2.17 -5.60 2.93
CA ARG A 34 3.20 -5.51 3.98
C ARG A 34 3.99 -4.21 3.93
N SER A 35 4.19 -3.67 2.73
CA SER A 35 4.91 -2.40 2.55
C SER A 35 4.19 -1.22 3.20
N LEU A 36 2.86 -1.25 3.24
CA LEU A 36 2.02 -0.14 3.68
C LEU A 36 1.52 -0.27 5.13
N VAL A 37 1.31 -1.50 5.61
CA VAL A 37 0.81 -1.75 6.99
C VAL A 37 1.52 -0.91 8.06
N PRO A 38 2.86 -0.75 8.08
CA PRO A 38 3.54 0.00 9.14
C PRO A 38 3.19 1.50 9.20
N VAL A 39 2.66 2.06 8.11
CA VAL A 39 2.31 3.49 8.03
C VAL A 39 0.83 3.77 8.14
N LEU A 40 -0.01 2.74 8.21
CA LEU A 40 -1.45 2.92 8.39
C LEU A 40 -1.77 3.48 9.78
N PRO A 41 -2.85 4.27 9.90
CA PRO A 41 -3.36 4.69 11.21
C PRO A 41 -3.89 3.50 12.01
N SER A 42 -4.04 3.68 13.31
CA SER A 42 -4.75 2.74 14.17
C SER A 42 -6.25 2.77 13.90
N GLU A 43 -6.98 1.78 14.39
CA GLU A 43 -8.44 1.73 14.30
C GLU A 43 -9.11 2.89 15.06
N ASP A 44 -8.54 3.29 16.18
CA ASP A 44 -9.01 4.45 16.98
C ASP A 44 -8.84 5.78 16.22
N GLU A 45 -7.76 5.91 15.43
CA GLU A 45 -7.50 7.11 14.62
C GLU A 45 -8.31 7.16 13.34
N PHE A 46 -8.61 5.99 12.76
CA PHE A 46 -9.31 5.89 11.48
C PHE A 46 -10.19 4.63 11.46
N PRO A 47 -11.43 4.70 11.98
CA PRO A 47 -12.31 3.54 12.18
C PRO A 47 -12.97 3.05 10.89
N TYR A 48 -12.17 2.80 9.86
CA TYR A 48 -12.63 2.35 8.56
C TYR A 48 -11.92 1.09 8.11
N ALA A 49 -12.66 0.17 7.51
CA ALA A 49 -12.05 -0.89 6.71
C ALA A 49 -11.46 -0.29 5.42
N ILE A 50 -10.17 -0.50 5.22
CA ILE A 50 -9.44 0.01 4.06
C ILE A 50 -9.21 -1.14 3.07
N ARG A 51 -9.70 -0.99 1.85
CA ARG A 51 -9.39 -1.87 0.72
C ARG A 51 -8.72 -1.06 -0.39
N VAL A 52 -7.46 -1.38 -0.65
CA VAL A 52 -6.73 -0.85 -1.81
C VAL A 52 -6.79 -1.87 -2.94
N VAL A 53 -7.03 -1.41 -4.15
CA VAL A 53 -7.08 -2.25 -5.34
C VAL A 53 -6.04 -1.76 -6.34
N SER A 54 -5.14 -2.66 -6.75
CA SER A 54 -4.19 -2.45 -7.82
C SER A 54 -4.63 -3.19 -9.06
N GLU A 55 -4.91 -2.46 -10.14
CA GLU A 55 -5.21 -3.00 -11.47
C GLU A 55 -4.03 -2.74 -12.39
N VAL A 56 -3.31 -3.77 -12.77
CA VAL A 56 -2.14 -3.64 -13.66
C VAL A 56 -2.60 -3.72 -15.12
N LEU A 57 -2.67 -2.58 -15.77
CA LEU A 57 -3.13 -2.49 -17.16
C LEU A 57 -2.02 -2.77 -18.17
N SER A 58 -0.77 -2.44 -17.83
CA SER A 58 0.42 -2.71 -18.63
C SER A 58 1.62 -2.90 -17.73
N SER A 59 2.55 -3.78 -18.10
CA SER A 59 3.72 -4.11 -17.29
C SER A 59 4.97 -4.28 -18.13
N ASN A 60 6.06 -3.70 -17.64
CA ASN A 60 7.42 -3.98 -18.10
C ASN A 60 8.37 -4.14 -16.88
N GLY A 61 7.94 -4.86 -15.85
CA GLY A 61 8.68 -5.09 -14.61
C GLY A 61 8.17 -4.31 -13.42
N SER A 62 8.50 -4.79 -12.23
CA SER A 62 8.28 -4.18 -10.89
C SER A 62 6.90 -3.59 -10.60
N THR A 63 5.85 -4.20 -11.11
CA THR A 63 4.47 -3.73 -10.90
C THR A 63 4.02 -3.74 -9.46
N SER A 64 4.59 -4.60 -8.60
CA SER A 64 4.33 -4.57 -7.15
C SER A 64 4.84 -3.28 -6.51
N GLN A 65 6.02 -2.79 -6.93
CA GLN A 65 6.59 -1.55 -6.42
C GLN A 65 5.84 -0.32 -6.96
N GLY A 66 5.42 -0.36 -8.21
CA GLY A 66 4.48 0.62 -8.77
C GLY A 66 3.16 0.66 -7.99
N SER A 67 2.64 -0.50 -7.58
CA SER A 67 1.44 -0.60 -6.75
C SER A 67 1.63 0.00 -5.36
N VAL A 68 2.79 -0.16 -4.72
CA VAL A 68 3.12 0.49 -3.44
C VAL A 68 3.07 2.02 -3.60
N CYS A 69 3.70 2.56 -4.63
CA CYS A 69 3.70 4.01 -4.90
C CYS A 69 2.29 4.53 -5.18
N GLY A 70 1.55 3.87 -6.09
CA GLY A 70 0.17 4.23 -6.43
C GLY A 70 -0.78 4.12 -5.24
N SER A 71 -0.61 3.11 -4.39
CA SER A 71 -1.41 2.93 -3.18
C SER A 71 -1.15 4.02 -2.14
N THR A 72 0.10 4.47 -2.01
CA THR A 72 0.43 5.63 -1.16
C THR A 72 -0.36 6.85 -1.61
N LEU A 73 -0.37 7.16 -2.91
CA LEU A 73 -1.14 8.27 -3.46
C LEU A 73 -2.65 8.08 -3.24
N ALA A 74 -3.16 6.88 -3.46
CA ALA A 74 -4.58 6.56 -3.29
C ALA A 74 -5.04 6.71 -1.84
N LEU A 75 -4.25 6.21 -0.87
CA LEU A 75 -4.52 6.37 0.56
C LEU A 75 -4.55 7.85 0.97
N MET A 76 -3.54 8.62 0.55
CA MET A 76 -3.47 10.06 0.82
C MET A 76 -4.64 10.81 0.17
N ALA A 77 -5.00 10.47 -1.06
CA ALA A 77 -6.12 11.07 -1.78
C ALA A 77 -7.49 10.70 -1.19
N ALA A 78 -7.61 9.53 -0.57
CA ALA A 78 -8.81 9.11 0.15
C ALA A 78 -8.96 9.74 1.55
N GLY A 79 -7.96 10.50 2.01
CA GLY A 79 -7.98 11.11 3.35
C GLY A 79 -7.55 10.16 4.46
N VAL A 80 -6.89 9.05 4.13
CA VAL A 80 -6.33 8.14 5.14
C VAL A 80 -5.08 8.80 5.76
N PRO A 81 -5.03 9.06 7.08
CA PRO A 81 -3.92 9.77 7.71
C PRO A 81 -2.72 8.83 7.91
N ILE A 82 -2.07 8.44 6.80
CA ILE A 82 -0.87 7.61 6.86
C ILE A 82 0.27 8.36 7.56
N LYS A 83 1.07 7.64 8.36
CA LYS A 83 2.18 8.20 9.16
C LYS A 83 3.29 8.82 8.31
N ALA A 84 3.51 8.26 7.12
CA ALA A 84 4.48 8.75 6.13
C ALA A 84 4.23 8.13 4.76
N PRO A 85 4.58 8.80 3.65
CA PRO A 85 4.51 8.20 2.33
C PRO A 85 5.55 7.07 2.19
N VAL A 86 5.14 6.02 1.49
CA VAL A 86 5.96 4.86 1.16
C VAL A 86 6.18 4.83 -0.34
N ALA A 87 7.43 4.65 -0.77
CA ALA A 87 7.75 4.32 -2.14
C ALA A 87 8.43 2.95 -2.22
N GLY A 88 8.26 2.29 -3.34
CA GLY A 88 8.92 1.03 -3.66
C GLY A 88 9.72 1.13 -4.95
N ILE A 89 10.81 0.38 -5.03
CA ILE A 89 11.68 0.28 -6.19
C ILE A 89 12.34 -1.09 -6.26
N SER A 90 12.70 -1.53 -7.45
CA SER A 90 13.51 -2.73 -7.67
C SER A 90 14.96 -2.39 -7.99
N CYS A 91 15.85 -3.35 -7.72
CA CYS A 91 17.24 -3.30 -8.09
C CYS A 91 17.66 -4.67 -8.64
N GLY A 92 18.26 -4.68 -9.82
CA GLY A 92 18.82 -5.86 -10.47
C GLY A 92 20.33 -5.97 -10.30
N LEU A 93 20.86 -7.12 -10.70
CA LEU A 93 22.28 -7.44 -10.69
C LEU A 93 22.66 -8.13 -11.98
N ILE A 94 23.79 -7.71 -12.53
CA ILE A 94 24.54 -8.42 -13.58
C ILE A 94 25.96 -8.57 -13.10
N THR A 95 26.49 -9.79 -13.12
CA THR A 95 27.90 -10.09 -12.85
C THR A 95 28.65 -10.33 -14.16
N THR A 96 29.90 -9.92 -14.18
CA THR A 96 30.84 -10.11 -15.29
C THR A 96 32.17 -10.62 -14.74
N GLU A 97 33.10 -11.00 -15.62
CA GLU A 97 34.46 -11.41 -15.21
C GLU A 97 35.23 -10.28 -14.47
N ASP A 98 34.88 -9.01 -14.77
CA ASP A 98 35.50 -7.82 -14.21
C ASP A 98 34.85 -7.29 -12.94
N GLY A 99 33.71 -7.87 -12.51
CA GLY A 99 32.96 -7.42 -11.34
C GLY A 99 31.45 -7.51 -11.49
N PHE A 100 30.73 -6.61 -10.81
CA PHE A 100 29.25 -6.57 -10.87
C PHE A 100 28.72 -5.16 -11.14
N THR A 101 27.50 -5.11 -11.62
CA THR A 101 26.74 -3.86 -11.79
C THR A 101 25.33 -4.04 -11.25
N THR A 102 24.90 -3.13 -10.36
CA THR A 102 23.51 -3.07 -9.90
C THR A 102 22.73 -1.99 -10.65
N MET A 103 21.51 -2.30 -11.01
CA MET A 103 20.60 -1.44 -11.80
C MET A 103 19.33 -1.18 -11.02
N VAL A 104 18.87 0.08 -11.00
CA VAL A 104 17.63 0.47 -10.32
C VAL A 104 16.51 0.60 -11.33
N ASP A 105 15.30 0.19 -10.94
CA ASP A 105 14.09 0.20 -11.79
C ASP A 105 14.21 -0.72 -13.00
N ILE A 106 14.42 -2.00 -12.72
CA ILE A 106 14.64 -3.01 -13.76
C ILE A 106 13.42 -3.27 -14.62
N GLN A 107 13.66 -3.41 -15.92
CA GLN A 107 12.66 -3.80 -16.91
C GLN A 107 12.46 -5.33 -16.92
N GLY A 108 11.39 -5.79 -17.58
CA GLY A 108 11.08 -7.21 -17.67
C GLY A 108 12.20 -8.08 -18.25
N LEU A 109 12.97 -7.59 -19.24
CA LEU A 109 14.14 -8.30 -19.78
C LEU A 109 15.29 -8.36 -18.79
N GLU A 110 15.52 -7.28 -18.04
CA GLU A 110 16.55 -7.20 -17.00
C GLU A 110 16.21 -8.10 -15.80
N ASP A 111 14.92 -8.21 -15.44
CA ASP A 111 14.42 -9.17 -14.47
C ASP A 111 14.61 -10.62 -14.97
N PHE A 112 14.33 -10.88 -16.25
CA PHE A 112 14.40 -12.23 -16.81
C PHE A 112 15.82 -12.75 -16.93
N TYR A 113 16.76 -11.93 -17.44
CA TYR A 113 18.17 -12.32 -17.66
C TYR A 113 19.09 -11.95 -16.51
N GLY A 114 18.70 -11.02 -15.64
CA GLY A 114 19.50 -10.63 -14.47
C GLY A 114 19.54 -11.71 -13.40
N GLU A 115 20.49 -11.60 -12.50
CA GLU A 115 20.77 -12.58 -11.45
C GLU A 115 20.01 -12.29 -10.16
N MET A 116 19.47 -11.10 -10.00
CA MET A 116 18.79 -10.63 -8.81
C MET A 116 17.61 -9.71 -9.16
N ASP A 117 16.49 -9.93 -8.50
CA ASP A 117 15.40 -8.96 -8.36
C ASP A 117 15.24 -8.60 -6.87
N PHE A 118 15.81 -7.45 -6.49
CA PHE A 118 15.87 -6.96 -5.12
C PHE A 118 14.87 -5.81 -4.97
N LYS A 119 13.71 -6.08 -4.36
CA LYS A 119 12.63 -5.12 -4.17
C LYS A 119 12.66 -4.54 -2.77
N VAL A 120 12.67 -3.23 -2.67
CA VAL A 120 12.67 -2.51 -1.39
C VAL A 120 11.58 -1.46 -1.39
N ALA A 121 10.72 -1.51 -0.39
CA ALA A 121 9.79 -0.44 -0.11
C ALA A 121 10.06 0.19 1.27
N GLY A 122 9.69 1.44 1.43
CA GLY A 122 9.83 2.13 2.70
C GLY A 122 9.62 3.63 2.61
N THR A 123 9.69 4.25 3.77
CA THR A 123 9.64 5.69 3.96
C THR A 123 11.06 6.29 3.82
N LYS A 124 11.17 7.61 3.97
CA LYS A 124 12.49 8.27 4.08
C LYS A 124 13.27 7.84 5.34
N LYS A 125 12.57 7.42 6.41
CA LYS A 125 13.17 7.04 7.69
C LYS A 125 13.67 5.60 7.70
N GLY A 126 12.99 4.68 6.99
CA GLY A 126 13.33 3.28 7.06
C GLY A 126 12.61 2.42 6.01
N ILE A 127 12.99 1.17 5.98
CA ILE A 127 12.45 0.13 5.11
C ILE A 127 11.21 -0.47 5.78
N THR A 128 10.15 -0.66 5.02
CA THR A 128 8.92 -1.33 5.47
C THR A 128 8.81 -2.76 4.94
N SER A 129 9.39 -3.03 3.78
CA SER A 129 9.46 -4.39 3.25
C SER A 129 10.64 -4.58 2.30
N ILE A 130 11.13 -5.83 2.23
CA ILE A 130 12.12 -6.30 1.27
C ILE A 130 11.62 -7.63 0.70
N GLN A 131 11.82 -7.82 -0.60
CA GLN A 131 11.76 -9.11 -1.26
C GLN A 131 13.00 -9.27 -2.12
N VAL A 132 13.65 -10.43 -2.02
CA VAL A 132 14.82 -10.79 -2.83
C VAL A 132 14.51 -12.08 -3.57
N ASP A 133 14.70 -12.05 -4.87
CA ASP A 133 14.70 -13.23 -5.74
C ASP A 133 16.06 -13.30 -6.45
N ILE A 134 16.80 -14.40 -6.25
CA ILE A 134 18.14 -14.61 -6.81
C ILE A 134 18.16 -15.87 -7.67
N LYS A 135 18.92 -15.82 -8.73
CA LYS A 135 19.11 -16.93 -9.69
C LYS A 135 20.52 -17.50 -9.64
N ASN A 136 21.28 -17.14 -8.63
CA ASN A 136 22.62 -17.62 -8.34
C ASN A 136 22.72 -18.23 -6.94
N ASP A 137 23.90 -18.72 -6.55
CA ASP A 137 24.11 -19.43 -5.29
C ASP A 137 24.25 -18.51 -4.06
N GLY A 138 24.08 -17.21 -4.22
CA GLY A 138 24.12 -16.21 -3.14
C GLY A 138 24.63 -14.86 -3.60
N LEU A 139 24.49 -13.85 -2.74
CA LEU A 139 24.91 -12.48 -3.01
C LEU A 139 26.10 -12.09 -2.10
N PRO A 140 27.16 -11.52 -2.64
CA PRO A 140 28.19 -10.86 -1.85
C PRO A 140 27.60 -9.70 -1.02
N TYR A 141 28.18 -9.43 0.14
CA TYR A 141 27.72 -8.34 1.01
C TYR A 141 27.78 -6.97 0.32
N GLU A 142 28.79 -6.75 -0.50
CA GLU A 142 29.00 -5.51 -1.25
C GLU A 142 27.84 -5.23 -2.21
N VAL A 143 27.28 -6.27 -2.85
CA VAL A 143 26.10 -6.17 -3.72
C VAL A 143 24.88 -5.75 -2.91
N ILE A 144 24.68 -6.34 -1.74
CA ILE A 144 23.55 -6.02 -0.85
C ILE A 144 23.66 -4.59 -0.35
N GLU A 145 24.85 -4.16 0.09
CA GLU A 145 25.08 -2.79 0.54
C GLU A 145 24.82 -1.77 -0.56
N GLU A 146 25.33 -2.03 -1.76
CA GLU A 146 25.11 -1.15 -2.92
C GLU A 146 23.61 -1.10 -3.31
N ALA A 147 22.93 -2.24 -3.35
CA ALA A 147 21.49 -2.31 -3.65
C ALA A 147 20.66 -1.54 -2.62
N LEU A 148 20.96 -1.67 -1.33
CA LEU A 148 20.30 -0.91 -0.27
C LEU A 148 20.55 0.60 -0.39
N ALA A 149 21.78 1.01 -0.69
CA ALA A 149 22.13 2.43 -0.86
C ALA A 149 21.43 3.03 -2.08
N LYS A 150 21.47 2.36 -3.23
CA LYS A 150 20.82 2.80 -4.47
C LYS A 150 19.29 2.86 -4.34
N THR A 151 18.69 1.81 -3.78
CA THR A 151 17.22 1.78 -3.57
C THR A 151 16.76 2.82 -2.56
N ARG A 152 17.56 3.13 -1.53
CA ARG A 152 17.26 4.23 -0.61
C ARG A 152 17.24 5.57 -1.34
N LYS A 153 18.24 5.85 -2.16
CA LYS A 153 18.31 7.09 -2.95
C LYS A 153 17.12 7.21 -3.90
N ALA A 154 16.79 6.12 -4.61
CA ALA A 154 15.66 6.09 -5.53
C ALA A 154 14.30 6.27 -4.82
N ARG A 155 14.07 5.61 -3.68
CA ARG A 155 12.84 5.76 -2.89
C ARG A 155 12.67 7.20 -2.38
N CYS A 156 13.73 7.80 -1.84
CA CYS A 156 13.68 9.20 -1.40
C CYS A 156 13.37 10.14 -2.57
N TYR A 157 13.97 9.91 -3.74
CA TYR A 157 13.66 10.67 -4.94
C TYR A 157 12.19 10.53 -5.36
N ILE A 158 11.65 9.29 -5.39
CA ILE A 158 10.25 9.04 -5.73
C ILE A 158 9.32 9.76 -4.74
N ILE A 159 9.61 9.67 -3.44
CA ILE A 159 8.82 10.36 -2.42
C ILE A 159 8.83 11.87 -2.63
N ASP A 160 10.01 12.48 -2.74
CA ASP A 160 10.14 13.95 -2.76
C ASP A 160 9.77 14.55 -4.12
N GLU A 161 10.19 13.93 -5.21
CA GLU A 161 10.07 14.50 -6.54
C GLU A 161 8.82 14.05 -7.31
N ILE A 162 8.17 12.98 -6.88
CA ILE A 162 7.00 12.43 -7.57
C ILE A 162 5.79 12.44 -6.65
N LEU A 163 5.81 11.69 -5.54
CA LEU A 163 4.63 11.50 -4.69
C LEU A 163 4.19 12.81 -4.03
N LEU A 164 5.10 13.49 -3.33
CA LEU A 164 4.78 14.72 -2.60
C LEU A 164 4.52 15.93 -3.52
N LYS A 165 4.98 15.89 -4.78
CA LYS A 165 4.57 16.88 -5.77
C LYS A 165 3.16 16.65 -6.30
N ALA A 166 2.72 15.40 -6.37
CA ALA A 166 1.37 15.04 -6.77
C ALA A 166 0.35 15.31 -5.65
N ILE A 167 0.70 14.92 -4.42
CA ILE A 167 -0.13 15.17 -3.23
C ILE A 167 0.81 15.36 -2.02
N PRO A 168 0.88 16.59 -1.46
CA PRO A 168 1.86 16.92 -0.42
C PRO A 168 1.54 16.36 0.96
N ALA A 169 0.28 16.06 1.23
CA ALA A 169 -0.21 15.49 2.49
C ALA A 169 -1.51 14.69 2.25
N PRO A 170 -1.90 13.78 3.15
CA PRO A 170 -3.24 13.22 3.12
C PRO A 170 -4.30 14.34 3.12
N ARG A 171 -5.39 14.14 2.38
CA ARG A 171 -6.51 15.09 2.41
C ARG A 171 -7.08 15.13 3.81
N GLU A 172 -7.47 16.32 4.26
CA GLU A 172 -8.06 16.54 5.58
C GLU A 172 -9.47 15.95 5.70
N GLU A 173 -10.20 15.90 4.59
CA GLU A 173 -11.55 15.37 4.53
C GLU A 173 -11.64 14.13 3.63
N LEU A 174 -12.51 13.22 4.03
CA LEU A 174 -12.93 12.11 3.18
C LEU A 174 -13.70 12.63 1.97
N SER A 175 -13.75 11.81 0.90
CA SER A 175 -14.60 12.11 -0.25
C SER A 175 -16.04 12.36 0.20
N ALA A 176 -16.72 13.28 -0.49
CA ALA A 176 -18.15 13.56 -0.26
C ALA A 176 -19.06 12.32 -0.43
N TYR A 177 -18.57 11.32 -1.15
CA TYR A 177 -19.27 10.05 -1.38
C TYR A 177 -18.87 8.94 -0.40
N ALA A 178 -17.86 9.18 0.44
CA ALA A 178 -17.46 8.20 1.45
C ALA A 178 -18.44 8.21 2.62
N PRO A 179 -18.76 7.04 3.21
CA PRO A 179 -19.49 7.02 4.48
C PRO A 179 -18.65 7.72 5.55
N LYS A 180 -19.28 8.52 6.39
CA LYS A 180 -18.63 9.17 7.53
C LYS A 180 -18.96 8.39 8.79
N ALA A 181 -17.93 8.01 9.55
CA ALA A 181 -18.06 7.42 10.87
C ALA A 181 -17.51 8.40 11.90
N GLU A 182 -18.33 8.72 12.89
CA GLU A 182 -17.94 9.56 14.04
C GLU A 182 -18.11 8.76 15.33
N THR A 183 -17.11 8.76 16.18
CA THR A 183 -17.15 8.10 17.47
C THR A 183 -17.27 9.15 18.56
N MET A 184 -18.28 8.98 19.43
CA MET A 184 -18.51 9.85 20.55
C MET A 184 -18.49 9.04 21.84
N LYS A 185 -17.59 9.39 22.77
CA LYS A 185 -17.60 8.79 24.11
C LYS A 185 -18.62 9.49 24.99
N ILE A 186 -19.48 8.71 25.62
CA ILE A 186 -20.47 9.17 26.59
C ILE A 186 -20.33 8.36 27.88
N ASP A 187 -20.76 8.93 29.01
CA ASP A 187 -20.83 8.18 30.25
C ASP A 187 -21.85 7.03 30.15
N VAL A 188 -21.53 5.87 30.70
CA VAL A 188 -22.39 4.68 30.67
C VAL A 188 -23.81 4.99 31.17
N ASP A 189 -23.91 5.82 32.21
CA ASP A 189 -25.20 6.25 32.76
C ASP A 189 -26.07 7.03 31.75
N LYS A 190 -25.46 7.67 30.78
CA LYS A 190 -26.14 8.44 29.71
C LYS A 190 -26.67 7.58 28.57
N ILE A 191 -26.23 6.34 28.44
CA ILE A 191 -26.70 5.42 27.38
C ILE A 191 -28.22 5.29 27.41
N ARG A 192 -28.82 5.19 28.62
CA ARG A 192 -30.27 5.10 28.75
C ARG A 192 -31.01 6.35 28.27
N GLU A 193 -30.42 7.53 28.45
CA GLU A 193 -30.99 8.80 27.98
C GLU A 193 -30.91 8.88 26.46
N VAL A 194 -29.80 8.45 25.83
CA VAL A 194 -29.62 8.41 24.37
C VAL A 194 -30.57 7.42 23.70
N ILE A 195 -30.77 6.26 24.29
CA ILE A 195 -31.73 5.26 23.80
C ILE A 195 -33.17 5.77 24.00
N GLY A 196 -33.45 6.32 25.19
CA GLY A 196 -34.78 6.75 25.57
C GLY A 196 -35.77 5.61 25.86
N GLN A 197 -36.90 5.91 26.45
CA GLN A 197 -37.92 4.92 26.78
C GLN A 197 -38.44 4.20 25.52
N GLY A 198 -38.20 2.88 25.42
CA GLY A 198 -38.58 2.07 24.26
C GLY A 198 -37.86 2.46 22.97
N GLY A 199 -36.66 3.06 23.08
CA GLY A 199 -35.84 3.45 21.92
C GLY A 199 -36.30 4.72 21.20
N LYS A 200 -37.23 5.48 21.78
CA LYS A 200 -37.84 6.66 21.12
C LYS A 200 -36.86 7.77 20.78
N VAL A 201 -35.84 7.99 21.64
CA VAL A 201 -34.88 9.08 21.40
C VAL A 201 -33.95 8.70 20.26
N ILE A 202 -33.34 7.52 20.29
CA ILE A 202 -32.45 7.08 19.23
C ILE A 202 -33.17 6.95 17.88
N GLN A 203 -34.41 6.45 17.87
CA GLN A 203 -35.22 6.39 16.64
C GLN A 203 -35.52 7.77 16.07
N LYS A 204 -35.76 8.76 16.93
CA LYS A 204 -35.95 10.15 16.50
C LYS A 204 -34.67 10.72 15.89
N ILE A 205 -33.51 10.51 16.50
CA ILE A 205 -32.22 10.95 15.98
C ILE A 205 -31.97 10.30 14.60
N VAL A 206 -32.17 8.98 14.48
CA VAL A 206 -32.00 8.25 13.20
C VAL A 206 -32.96 8.80 12.14
N ALA A 207 -34.22 9.09 12.48
CA ALA A 207 -35.20 9.61 11.54
C ALA A 207 -34.88 11.05 11.07
N GLU A 208 -34.35 11.88 11.95
CA GLU A 208 -34.00 13.28 11.65
C GLU A 208 -32.67 13.41 10.88
N THR A 209 -31.69 12.55 11.15
CA THR A 209 -30.35 12.65 10.61
C THR A 209 -30.06 11.67 9.47
N GLY A 210 -30.78 10.55 9.41
CA GLY A 210 -30.47 9.42 8.53
C GLY A 210 -29.23 8.61 8.95
N ALA A 211 -28.66 8.91 10.12
CA ALA A 211 -27.46 8.22 10.62
C ALA A 211 -27.82 6.82 11.14
N LYS A 212 -26.89 5.88 10.96
CA LYS A 212 -26.89 4.60 11.69
C LYS A 212 -26.16 4.83 13.00
N ILE A 213 -26.74 4.42 14.14
CA ILE A 213 -26.15 4.58 15.46
C ILE A 213 -25.97 3.20 16.07
N ASP A 214 -24.75 2.87 16.40
CA ASP A 214 -24.37 1.67 17.15
C ASP A 214 -23.83 2.15 18.53
N ILE A 215 -24.21 1.49 19.60
CA ILE A 215 -23.78 1.81 20.99
C ILE A 215 -23.04 0.60 21.52
N GLU A 216 -21.80 0.81 21.94
CA GLU A 216 -20.95 -0.21 22.57
C GLU A 216 -20.79 0.13 24.06
N GLU A 217 -20.88 -0.88 24.92
CA GLU A 217 -20.62 -0.77 26.36
C GLU A 217 -19.19 -1.27 26.61
N ASP A 218 -18.19 -0.37 26.53
CA ASP A 218 -16.77 -0.68 26.87
C ASP A 218 -16.44 -0.24 28.31
#